data_702a692f131de8859f9efb3ec42b6851
#
_entry.id   702a692f131de8859f9efb3ec42b6851
#
_cell.length_a   1.000
_cell.length_b   1.000
_cell.length_c   1.000
_cell.angle_alpha   90.00
_cell.angle_beta   90.00
_cell.angle_gamma   90.00
#
_symmetry.space_group_name_H-M   'P 1'
#
loop_
_entity.id
_entity.type
_entity.pdbx_description
1 polymer ?
#
loop_
_entity_poly.entity_id
_entity_poly.type
_entity_poly.pdbx_seq_one_letter_code
_entity_poly.pdbx_strand_id
1 'polypeptide(L)'
;DYASYMNGLSRKLTARNCELFYMSVNPCNTAMKSTRKESEIRGFNNRLRQRLNGNFTCINSYSYLMRCGYTSRCEFRGYTDDGVHYSMRTYKRIYAYAIKQIR
;
A
#
# COMPACT_ATOMS: atom_id res chain seq x y z
N ASP A 1 9.87 7.07 15.06
CA ASP A 1 9.78 6.56 13.71
C ASP A 1 8.38 6.75 13.12
N TYR A 2 8.17 6.30 11.89
CA TYR A 2 6.91 6.50 11.19
C TYR A 2 5.73 5.85 11.94
N ALA A 3 5.90 4.60 12.37
CA ALA A 3 4.82 3.88 13.07
C ALA A 3 4.48 4.54 14.40
N SER A 4 5.48 4.98 15.16
CA SER A 4 5.26 5.67 16.42
C SER A 4 4.52 6.99 16.23
N TYR A 5 4.89 7.75 15.21
CA TYR A 5 4.19 8.99 14.88
C TYR A 5 2.74 8.73 14.52
N MET A 6 2.49 7.74 13.66
CA MET A 6 1.12 7.39 13.25
C MET A 6 0.29 6.87 14.41
N ASN A 7 0.88 6.08 15.31
CA ASN A 7 0.19 5.61 16.52
C ASN A 7 -0.21 6.78 17.42
N GLY A 8 0.64 7.79 17.54
CA GLY A 8 0.32 9.01 18.28
C GLY A 8 -0.87 9.75 17.68
N LEU A 9 -0.90 9.90 16.36
CA LEU A 9 -2.03 10.51 15.67
C LEU A 9 -3.32 9.68 15.85
N SER A 10 -3.21 8.36 15.79
CA SER A 10 -4.38 7.48 15.90
C SER A 10 -5.10 7.66 17.22
N ARG A 11 -4.37 7.83 18.32
CA ARG A 11 -4.97 8.04 19.63
C ARG A 11 -5.81 9.33 19.69
N LYS A 12 -5.34 10.38 19.01
CA LYS A 12 -6.08 11.65 18.95
C LYS A 12 -7.34 11.53 18.08
N LEU A 13 -7.25 10.80 16.98
CA LEU A 13 -8.34 10.69 16.02
C LEU A 13 -9.42 9.71 16.50
N THR A 14 -9.06 8.60 17.12
CA THR A 14 -10.05 7.65 17.65
C THR A 14 -10.83 8.25 18.82
N ALA A 15 -10.21 9.15 19.61
CA ALA A 15 -10.91 9.89 20.64
C ALA A 15 -12.05 10.77 20.07
N ARG A 16 -12.03 11.02 18.76
CA ARG A 16 -13.05 11.79 18.01
C ARG A 16 -13.94 10.90 17.15
N ASN A 17 -13.97 9.59 17.43
CA ASN A 17 -14.77 8.60 16.70
C ASN A 17 -14.40 8.45 15.21
N CYS A 18 -13.13 8.69 14.87
CA CYS A 18 -12.64 8.46 13.51
C CYS A 18 -12.25 6.99 13.32
N GLU A 19 -12.70 6.40 12.22
CA GLU A 19 -12.17 5.11 11.76
C GLU A 19 -10.90 5.35 10.96
N LEU A 20 -9.87 4.54 11.22
CA LEU A 20 -8.56 4.74 10.62
C LEU A 20 -8.17 3.54 9.76
N PHE A 21 -7.75 3.85 8.56
CA PHE A 21 -7.25 2.85 7.61
C PHE A 21 -5.86 3.28 7.16
N TYR A 22 -5.01 2.31 6.85
CA TYR A 22 -3.78 2.59 6.13
C TYR A 22 -3.66 1.65 4.95
N MET A 23 -3.08 2.13 3.87
CA MET A 23 -2.84 1.32 2.69
C MET A 23 -1.39 0.90 2.65
N SER A 24 -1.13 -0.38 2.39
CA SER A 24 0.23 -0.88 2.23
C SER A 24 0.91 -0.20 1.03
N VAL A 25 2.24 -0.17 1.04
CA VAL A 25 3.00 0.27 -0.13
C VAL A 25 2.83 -0.78 -1.23
N ASN A 26 2.53 -0.33 -2.43
CA ASN A 26 2.22 -1.20 -3.55
C ASN A 26 3.49 -1.68 -4.26
N PRO A 27 3.43 -2.81 -5.01
CA PRO A 27 4.60 -3.31 -5.71
C PRO A 27 5.07 -2.34 -6.80
N CYS A 28 6.36 -2.41 -7.12
CA CYS A 28 6.97 -1.66 -8.23
C CYS A 28 7.53 -2.63 -9.26
N ASN A 29 7.59 -2.20 -10.51
CA ASN A 29 8.28 -2.96 -11.53
C ASN A 29 9.77 -2.61 -11.51
N THR A 30 10.55 -3.38 -10.76
CA THR A 30 11.98 -3.13 -10.57
C THR A 30 12.82 -3.48 -11.78
N ALA A 31 12.25 -4.15 -12.79
CA ALA A 31 12.89 -4.39 -14.07
C ALA A 31 12.92 -3.14 -14.94
N MET A 32 12.15 -2.12 -14.61
CA MET A 32 12.16 -0.82 -15.25
C MET A 32 13.17 0.11 -14.55
N LYS A 33 13.07 1.41 -14.74
CA LYS A 33 14.03 2.39 -14.21
C LYS A 33 13.84 2.70 -12.72
N SER A 34 13.13 1.86 -11.97
CA SER A 34 12.90 2.08 -10.55
C SER A 34 14.16 1.83 -9.73
N THR A 35 14.44 2.69 -8.75
CA THR A 35 15.48 2.47 -7.75
C THR A 35 14.99 1.67 -6.55
N ARG A 36 13.71 1.35 -6.49
CA ARG A 36 13.10 0.62 -5.38
C ARG A 36 13.30 -0.88 -5.52
N LYS A 37 13.44 -1.56 -4.40
CA LYS A 37 13.57 -3.02 -4.35
C LYS A 37 12.31 -3.63 -3.75
N GLU A 38 11.84 -4.72 -4.32
CA GLU A 38 10.65 -5.42 -3.84
C GLU A 38 10.82 -5.90 -2.40
N SER A 39 12.01 -6.39 -2.05
CA SER A 39 12.30 -6.82 -0.68
C SER A 39 12.17 -5.69 0.34
N GLU A 40 12.55 -4.47 -0.04
CA GLU A 40 12.39 -3.30 0.81
C GLU A 40 10.92 -2.94 1.02
N ILE A 41 10.12 -3.03 -0.04
CA ILE A 41 8.68 -2.78 0.02
C ILE A 41 8.01 -3.79 0.95
N ARG A 42 8.28 -5.07 0.77
CA ARG A 42 7.73 -6.12 1.63
C ARG A 42 8.18 -5.96 3.08
N GLY A 43 9.46 -5.64 3.28
CA GLY A 43 10.00 -5.41 4.62
C GLY A 43 9.33 -4.24 5.31
N PHE A 44 9.14 -3.13 4.59
CA PHE A 44 8.44 -1.97 5.13
C PHE A 44 6.99 -2.30 5.50
N ASN A 45 6.26 -2.96 4.61
CA ASN A 45 4.88 -3.34 4.86
C ASN A 45 4.74 -4.26 6.08
N ASN A 46 5.66 -5.22 6.22
CA ASN A 46 5.66 -6.14 7.37
C ASN A 46 5.95 -5.41 8.68
N ARG A 47 6.94 -4.53 8.70
CA ARG A 47 7.27 -3.74 9.90
C ARG A 47 6.11 -2.83 10.29
N LEU A 48 5.49 -2.18 9.32
CA LEU A 48 4.36 -1.29 9.58
C LEU A 48 3.19 -2.05 10.19
N ARG A 49 2.87 -3.22 9.64
CA ARG A 49 1.80 -4.08 10.15
C ARG A 49 2.05 -4.52 11.58
N GLN A 50 3.30 -4.81 11.92
CA GLN A 50 3.67 -5.25 13.26
C GLN A 50 3.66 -4.10 14.28
N ARG A 51 3.98 -2.88 13.87
CA ARG A 51 4.19 -1.74 14.77
C ARG A 51 3.00 -0.82 14.91
N LEU A 52 2.10 -0.77 13.94
CA LEU A 52 0.88 0.03 14.08
C LEU A 52 -0.04 -0.62 15.10
N ASN A 53 -0.67 0.23 15.93
CA ASN A 53 -1.59 -0.26 16.96
C ASN A 53 -2.93 -0.73 16.35
N GLY A 54 -3.80 -1.31 17.20
CA GLY A 54 -5.07 -1.87 16.77
C GLY A 54 -6.14 -0.86 16.34
N ASN A 55 -5.84 0.44 16.41
CA ASN A 55 -6.74 1.47 15.90
C ASN A 55 -6.78 1.53 14.38
N PHE A 56 -5.78 0.93 13.72
CA PHE A 56 -5.70 0.93 12.26
C PHE A 56 -6.23 -0.36 11.66
N THR A 57 -6.96 -0.22 10.56
CA THR A 57 -7.31 -1.34 9.69
C THR A 57 -6.46 -1.24 8.43
N CYS A 58 -5.80 -2.35 8.08
CA CYS A 58 -4.95 -2.39 6.89
C CYS A 58 -5.76 -2.62 5.63
N ILE A 59 -5.58 -1.75 4.65
CA ILE A 59 -6.01 -2.02 3.28
C ILE A 59 -4.79 -2.60 2.57
N ASN A 60 -4.76 -3.93 2.42
CA ASN A 60 -3.60 -4.63 1.88
C ASN A 60 -3.63 -4.64 0.35
N SER A 61 -3.45 -3.47 -0.22
CA SER A 61 -3.44 -3.29 -1.67
C SER A 61 -2.25 -3.99 -2.33
N TYR A 62 -1.12 -4.14 -1.62
CA TYR A 62 0.02 -4.89 -2.11
C TYR A 62 -0.38 -6.33 -2.47
N SER A 63 -0.97 -7.05 -1.51
CA SER A 63 -1.39 -8.44 -1.76
C SER A 63 -2.48 -8.53 -2.82
N TYR A 64 -3.40 -7.57 -2.85
CA TYR A 64 -4.43 -7.52 -3.88
C TYR A 64 -3.81 -7.43 -5.28
N LEU A 65 -2.86 -6.50 -5.47
CA LEU A 65 -2.20 -6.33 -6.76
C LEU A 65 -1.36 -7.54 -7.15
N MET A 66 -0.68 -8.16 -6.18
CA MET A 66 0.07 -9.39 -6.43
C MET A 66 -0.84 -10.51 -6.94
N ARG A 67 -2.04 -10.64 -6.36
CA ARG A 67 -3.05 -11.61 -6.85
C ARG A 67 -3.56 -11.25 -8.24
N CYS A 68 -3.56 -9.99 -8.60
CA CYS A 68 -3.92 -9.52 -9.95
C CYS A 68 -2.77 -9.69 -10.95
N GLY A 69 -1.59 -10.13 -10.52
CA GLY A 69 -0.44 -10.35 -11.39
C GLY A 69 0.54 -9.19 -11.49
N TYR A 70 0.41 -8.16 -10.65
CA TYR A 70 1.33 -7.03 -10.64
C TYR A 70 2.58 -7.40 -9.85
N THR A 71 3.66 -7.72 -10.54
CA THR A 71 4.93 -8.12 -9.94
C THR A 71 6.04 -7.19 -10.39
N SER A 72 7.25 -7.41 -9.88
CA SER A 72 8.43 -6.67 -10.29
C SER A 72 8.77 -6.82 -11.78
N ARG A 73 8.12 -7.78 -12.46
CA ARG A 73 8.31 -8.04 -13.89
C ARG A 73 7.01 -7.88 -14.67
N CYS A 74 6.03 -7.21 -14.10
CA CYS A 74 4.76 -6.98 -14.77
C CYS A 74 4.97 -6.10 -16.01
N GLU A 75 4.29 -6.44 -17.11
CA GLU A 75 4.36 -5.65 -18.33
C GLU A 75 3.73 -4.27 -18.18
N PHE A 76 3.97 -3.41 -19.15
CA PHE A 76 3.55 -2.01 -19.19
C PHE A 76 2.09 -1.74 -18.90
N ARG A 77 1.22 -2.72 -19.08
CA ARG A 77 -0.22 -2.51 -18.87
C ARG A 77 -0.58 -2.06 -17.45
N GLY A 78 0.21 -2.47 -16.46
CA GLY A 78 -0.04 -2.16 -15.06
C GLY A 78 0.74 -0.97 -14.56
N TYR A 79 1.85 -0.64 -15.22
CA TYR A 79 2.76 0.42 -14.80
C TYR A 79 2.95 1.43 -15.92
N THR A 80 3.35 2.65 -15.54
CA THR A 80 3.89 3.60 -16.49
C THR A 80 5.36 3.28 -16.75
N ASP A 81 6.02 4.07 -17.60
CA ASP A 81 7.39 3.84 -18.03
C ASP A 81 8.46 3.95 -16.94
N ASP A 82 8.15 4.53 -15.79
CA ASP A 82 9.09 4.62 -14.66
C ASP A 82 9.03 3.39 -13.72
N GLY A 83 8.06 2.50 -13.91
CA GLY A 83 7.91 1.29 -13.09
C GLY A 83 7.41 1.52 -11.67
N VAL A 84 7.16 2.77 -11.28
CA VAL A 84 6.68 3.14 -9.94
C VAL A 84 5.23 3.59 -9.98
N HIS A 85 4.91 4.47 -10.91
CA HIS A 85 3.54 4.94 -11.10
C HIS A 85 2.74 3.92 -11.90
N TYR A 86 1.45 3.82 -11.60
CA TYR A 86 0.56 2.87 -12.24
C TYR A 86 -0.20 3.51 -13.40
N SER A 87 -0.66 2.68 -14.33
CA SER A 87 -1.61 3.12 -15.35
C SER A 87 -2.92 3.55 -14.70
N MET A 88 -3.69 4.38 -15.39
CA MET A 88 -5.01 4.82 -14.90
C MET A 88 -5.92 3.62 -14.59
N ARG A 89 -5.86 2.59 -15.42
CA ARG A 89 -6.63 1.37 -15.20
C ARG A 89 -6.29 0.71 -13.87
N THR A 90 -5.00 0.67 -13.51
CA THR A 90 -4.54 0.10 -12.25
C THR A 90 -4.98 0.95 -11.07
N TYR A 91 -4.88 2.28 -11.17
CA TYR A 91 -5.36 3.16 -10.11
C TYR A 91 -6.85 2.99 -9.84
N LYS A 92 -7.65 2.79 -10.89
CA LYS A 92 -9.08 2.52 -10.73
C LYS A 92 -9.34 1.20 -9.99
N ARG A 93 -8.53 0.17 -10.25
CA ARG A 93 -8.61 -1.10 -9.53
C ARG A 93 -8.27 -0.94 -8.05
N ILE A 94 -7.21 -0.21 -7.75
CA ILE A 94 -6.80 0.08 -6.36
C ILE A 94 -7.92 0.81 -5.63
N TYR A 95 -8.49 1.83 -6.25
CA TYR A 95 -9.60 2.59 -5.68
C TYR A 95 -10.80 1.70 -5.38
N ALA A 96 -11.21 0.90 -6.34
CA ALA A 96 -12.36 0.00 -6.17
C ALA A 96 -12.14 -1.00 -5.04
N TYR A 97 -10.93 -1.56 -4.93
CA TYR A 97 -10.58 -2.45 -3.84
C TYR A 97 -10.63 -1.74 -2.49
N ALA A 98 -10.02 -0.56 -2.39
CA ALA A 98 -9.99 0.22 -1.16
C ALA A 98 -11.38 0.58 -0.67
N ILE A 99 -12.26 1.03 -1.56
CA ILE A 99 -13.64 1.39 -1.20
C ILE A 99 -14.40 0.20 -0.61
N LYS A 100 -14.20 -0.99 -1.14
CA LYS A 100 -14.83 -2.21 -0.59
C LYS A 100 -14.35 -2.52 0.83
N GLN A 101 -13.09 -2.21 1.14
CA GLN A 101 -12.54 -2.47 2.48
C GLN A 101 -13.07 -1.47 3.52
N ILE A 102 -13.41 -0.26 3.10
CA ILE A 102 -13.86 0.80 3.99
C ILE A 102 -15.34 0.65 4.34
N ARG A 103 -16.12 0.07 3.47
CA ARG A 103 -17.57 -0.12 3.68
C ARG A 103 -17.93 -1.21 4.68
#